data_8833a7490c43c9c8f70f63172b46e0e0
#
_entry.id   8833a7490c43c9c8f70f63172b46e0e0
#
_cell.length_a   1.000
_cell.length_b   1.000
_cell.length_c   1.000
_cell.angle_alpha   90.00
_cell.angle_beta   90.00
_cell.angle_gamma   90.00
#
_symmetry.space_group_name_H-M   'P 1'
#
loop_
_entity.id
_entity.type
_entity.pdbx_description
1 polymer ?
#
loop_
_entity_poly.entity_id
_entity_poly.type
_entity_poly.pdbx_seq_one_letter_code
_entity_poly.pdbx_strand_id
1 'polypeptide(L)'
;MRKFSFSIILMAGLVLTGLLLSGCSKEPVNHTKGVYMLLDTSGTYALELKKAQNIINYLLGKLQPLDSFAVARIDSGSFSEKDIIHKVTFDSRPSMTTNQKRVFAQKVDDFIKGVKSSPYTDISGGMLQGVEWLDESKTGKRIILVFSDMEEELPEGHKRDFTIPFNNTHVVALNVTKLRSDIVDPREYMDRLSVWQAKVEAGGGSWEVINDLDNLQDILD
;
A
#
# COMPACT_ATOMS: atom_id res chain seq x y z
N MET A 1 -47.86 25.88 -47.82
CA MET A 1 -46.56 25.15 -47.82
C MET A 1 -45.41 25.84 -47.06
N ARG A 2 -45.43 27.15 -46.81
CA ARG A 2 -44.32 27.86 -46.06
C ARG A 2 -44.26 27.60 -44.55
N LYS A 3 -45.37 27.22 -43.92
CA LYS A 3 -45.41 26.97 -42.42
C LYS A 3 -44.81 25.61 -42.02
N PHE A 4 -44.82 24.62 -42.92
CA PHE A 4 -44.28 23.28 -42.66
C PHE A 4 -42.74 23.26 -42.64
N SER A 5 -42.10 24.05 -43.51
CA SER A 5 -40.63 24.16 -43.56
C SER A 5 -40.03 24.83 -42.30
N PHE A 6 -40.74 25.78 -41.71
CA PHE A 6 -40.24 26.50 -40.53
C PHE A 6 -40.23 25.62 -39.26
N SER A 7 -41.23 24.72 -39.12
CA SER A 7 -41.28 23.75 -37.99
C SER A 7 -40.17 22.71 -38.07
N ILE A 8 -39.82 22.23 -39.29
CA ILE A 8 -38.74 21.25 -39.46
C ILE A 8 -37.35 21.86 -39.13
N ILE A 9 -37.12 23.10 -39.51
CA ILE A 9 -35.87 23.81 -39.21
C ILE A 9 -35.74 24.09 -37.71
N LEU A 10 -36.84 24.42 -37.03
CA LEU A 10 -36.83 24.63 -35.58
C LEU A 10 -36.56 23.33 -34.78
N MET A 11 -37.13 22.22 -35.27
CA MET A 11 -36.92 20.90 -34.64
C MET A 11 -35.50 20.35 -34.88
N ALA A 12 -34.93 20.58 -36.08
CA ALA A 12 -33.54 20.22 -36.40
C ALA A 12 -32.52 21.03 -35.55
N GLY A 13 -32.80 22.32 -35.32
CA GLY A 13 -31.97 23.17 -34.45
C GLY A 13 -31.97 22.73 -32.97
N LEU A 14 -33.12 22.22 -32.47
CA LEU A 14 -33.26 21.76 -31.10
C LEU A 14 -32.51 20.42 -30.87
N VAL A 15 -32.48 19.54 -31.87
CA VAL A 15 -31.76 18.25 -31.80
C VAL A 15 -30.23 18.48 -31.90
N LEU A 16 -29.79 19.46 -32.69
CA LEU A 16 -28.37 19.76 -32.84
C LEU A 16 -27.75 20.42 -31.59
N THR A 17 -28.53 21.22 -30.83
CA THR A 17 -28.10 21.80 -29.56
C THR A 17 -28.00 20.77 -28.42
N GLY A 18 -28.80 19.71 -28.46
CA GLY A 18 -28.75 18.61 -27.45
C GLY A 18 -27.49 17.73 -27.58
N LEU A 19 -26.89 17.63 -28.76
CA LEU A 19 -25.69 16.81 -29.02
C LEU A 19 -24.36 17.51 -28.57
N LEU A 20 -24.37 18.81 -28.33
CA LEU A 20 -23.17 19.55 -27.90
C LEU A 20 -22.98 19.57 -26.38
N LEU A 21 -23.92 19.05 -25.58
CA LEU A 21 -23.86 19.00 -24.12
C LEU A 21 -23.31 17.69 -23.56
N SER A 22 -22.89 16.74 -24.42
CA SER A 22 -22.15 15.55 -24.00
C SER A 22 -20.68 15.93 -23.73
N GLY A 23 -20.46 16.87 -22.81
CA GLY A 23 -19.16 17.12 -22.26
C GLY A 23 -18.76 15.89 -21.43
N CYS A 24 -17.78 15.12 -21.91
CA CYS A 24 -17.07 14.14 -21.08
C CYS A 24 -16.45 14.90 -19.89
N SER A 25 -17.13 14.93 -18.78
CA SER A 25 -16.48 15.30 -17.51
C SER A 25 -15.48 14.17 -17.23
N LYS A 26 -14.20 14.42 -17.51
CA LYS A 26 -13.14 13.56 -16.93
C LYS A 26 -13.33 13.61 -15.43
N GLU A 27 -13.53 12.44 -14.83
CA GLU A 27 -13.49 12.38 -13.36
C GLU A 27 -12.20 13.03 -12.86
N PRO A 28 -12.29 13.86 -11.80
CA PRO A 28 -11.09 14.48 -11.25
C PRO A 28 -10.11 13.40 -10.82
N VAL A 29 -8.88 13.48 -11.29
CA VAL A 29 -7.83 12.53 -10.92
C VAL A 29 -7.62 12.64 -9.42
N ASN A 30 -7.76 11.52 -8.73
CA ASN A 30 -7.51 11.46 -7.29
C ASN A 30 -5.99 11.38 -7.05
N HIS A 31 -5.41 12.42 -6.47
CA HIS A 31 -3.98 12.53 -6.19
C HIS A 31 -3.60 12.11 -4.78
N THR A 32 -4.56 11.67 -3.95
CA THR A 32 -4.26 11.21 -2.60
C THR A 32 -3.47 9.90 -2.62
N LYS A 33 -2.62 9.72 -1.62
CA LYS A 33 -1.77 8.55 -1.47
C LYS A 33 -2.30 7.67 -0.34
N GLY A 34 -2.37 6.38 -0.57
CA GLY A 34 -2.59 5.36 0.45
C GLY A 34 -1.33 4.53 0.61
N VAL A 35 -0.80 4.51 1.81
CA VAL A 35 0.39 3.72 2.16
C VAL A 35 0.03 2.72 3.24
N TYR A 36 0.27 1.44 2.98
CA TYR A 36 0.13 0.37 3.96
C TYR A 36 1.51 -0.25 4.21
N MET A 37 2.02 -0.15 5.43
CA MET A 37 3.33 -0.67 5.77
C MET A 37 3.24 -1.89 6.68
N LEU A 38 3.83 -2.98 6.23
CA LEU A 38 3.97 -4.23 6.96
C LEU A 38 5.33 -4.29 7.65
N LEU A 39 5.33 -4.61 8.95
CA LEU A 39 6.52 -4.78 9.76
C LEU A 39 6.69 -6.25 10.14
N ASP A 40 7.76 -6.85 9.68
CA ASP A 40 8.14 -8.17 10.13
C ASP A 40 8.58 -8.12 11.60
N THR A 41 7.96 -8.96 12.41
CA THR A 41 8.25 -9.10 13.85
C THR A 41 8.84 -10.46 14.20
N SER A 42 9.29 -11.24 13.20
CA SER A 42 9.96 -12.52 13.42
C SER A 42 11.30 -12.37 14.17
N GLY A 43 11.80 -13.46 14.72
CA GLY A 43 12.86 -13.48 15.74
C GLY A 43 14.09 -12.65 15.46
N THR A 44 14.68 -12.76 14.28
CA THR A 44 15.89 -12.02 13.89
C THR A 44 15.57 -10.61 13.41
N TYR A 45 14.39 -10.40 12.83
CA TYR A 45 14.01 -9.14 12.21
C TYR A 45 13.54 -8.09 13.21
N ALA A 46 13.11 -8.50 14.40
CA ALA A 46 12.72 -7.59 15.48
C ALA A 46 13.82 -6.55 15.84
N LEU A 47 15.10 -6.90 15.62
CA LEU A 47 16.24 -5.99 15.84
C LEU A 47 16.30 -4.84 14.80
N GLU A 48 15.70 -5.04 13.62
CA GLU A 48 15.69 -4.07 12.54
C GLU A 48 14.58 -3.02 12.66
N LEU A 49 13.61 -3.21 13.59
CA LEU A 49 12.43 -2.34 13.73
C LEU A 49 12.77 -0.86 13.99
N LYS A 50 13.97 -0.57 14.50
CA LYS A 50 14.43 0.81 14.63
C LYS A 50 14.63 1.50 13.27
N LYS A 51 15.08 0.77 12.26
CA LYS A 51 15.18 1.27 10.89
C LYS A 51 13.78 1.52 10.32
N ALA A 52 12.85 0.57 10.54
CA ALA A 52 11.45 0.74 10.14
C ALA A 52 10.82 2.00 10.76
N GLN A 53 11.10 2.29 12.04
CA GLN A 53 10.63 3.50 12.70
C GLN A 53 11.14 4.77 12.00
N ASN A 54 12.40 4.79 11.57
CA ASN A 54 12.96 5.94 10.84
C ASN A 54 12.26 6.14 9.49
N ILE A 55 11.96 5.05 8.76
CA ILE A 55 11.20 5.08 7.51
C ILE A 55 9.79 5.64 7.76
N ILE A 56 9.09 5.14 8.78
CA ILE A 56 7.75 5.63 9.15
C ILE A 56 7.77 7.12 9.46
N ASN A 57 8.74 7.59 10.22
CA ASN A 57 8.89 9.02 10.53
C ASN A 57 9.14 9.85 9.27
N TYR A 58 9.95 9.34 8.34
CA TYR A 58 10.17 9.97 7.04
C TYR A 58 8.87 10.07 6.23
N LEU A 59 8.12 8.97 6.13
CA LEU A 59 6.84 8.93 5.42
C LEU A 59 5.82 9.90 6.04
N LEU A 60 5.72 9.94 7.37
CA LEU A 60 4.87 10.91 8.08
C LEU A 60 5.27 12.36 7.76
N GLY A 61 6.55 12.63 7.53
CA GLY A 61 7.02 13.94 7.08
C GLY A 61 6.56 14.32 5.67
N LYS A 62 6.43 13.33 4.78
CA LYS A 62 6.12 13.52 3.35
C LYS A 62 4.62 13.48 3.03
N LEU A 63 3.85 12.63 3.71
CA LEU A 63 2.41 12.50 3.48
C LEU A 63 1.68 13.83 3.74
N GLN A 64 0.64 14.09 2.96
CA GLN A 64 -0.12 15.34 2.96
C GLN A 64 -1.51 15.17 3.59
N PRO A 65 -2.25 16.24 3.90
CA PRO A 65 -3.67 16.16 4.21
C PRO A 65 -4.43 15.32 3.17
N LEU A 66 -5.39 14.52 3.63
CA LEU A 66 -6.19 13.56 2.85
C LEU A 66 -5.46 12.29 2.41
N ASP A 67 -4.14 12.19 2.55
CA ASP A 67 -3.44 10.92 2.39
C ASP A 67 -3.83 9.95 3.51
N SER A 68 -3.70 8.66 3.24
CA SER A 68 -4.00 7.59 4.19
C SER A 68 -2.73 6.80 4.53
N PHE A 69 -2.54 6.48 5.80
CA PHE A 69 -1.41 5.67 6.23
C PHE A 69 -1.83 4.64 7.26
N ALA A 70 -1.37 3.41 7.07
CA ALA A 70 -1.52 2.33 8.04
C ALA A 70 -0.19 1.62 8.24
N VAL A 71 0.05 1.17 9.46
CA VAL A 71 1.16 0.27 9.82
C VAL A 71 0.59 -0.95 10.51
N ALA A 72 0.97 -2.13 10.05
CA ALA A 72 0.58 -3.41 10.61
C ALA A 72 1.82 -4.28 10.84
N ARG A 73 1.72 -5.21 11.79
CA ARG A 73 2.74 -6.23 11.99
C ARG A 73 2.46 -7.46 11.13
N ILE A 74 3.51 -8.15 10.74
CA ILE A 74 3.41 -9.52 10.21
C ILE A 74 3.55 -10.47 11.40
N ASP A 75 2.56 -11.35 11.57
CA ASP A 75 2.50 -12.35 12.64
C ASP A 75 1.91 -13.66 12.07
N SER A 76 1.70 -14.64 12.90
CA SER A 76 1.00 -15.88 12.54
C SER A 76 -0.48 -15.61 12.22
N GLY A 77 -0.85 -15.73 10.94
CA GLY A 77 -2.22 -15.46 10.48
C GLY A 77 -2.53 -13.98 10.41
N SER A 78 -1.65 -13.19 9.77
CA SER A 78 -1.71 -11.72 9.61
C SER A 78 -2.90 -11.20 8.78
N PHE A 79 -4.01 -11.90 8.75
CA PHE A 79 -5.25 -11.46 8.14
C PHE A 79 -6.26 -11.06 9.23
N SER A 80 -5.88 -10.07 10.04
CA SER A 80 -6.71 -9.61 11.17
C SER A 80 -6.48 -8.14 11.47
N GLU A 81 -7.57 -7.40 11.70
CA GLU A 81 -7.52 -6.01 12.19
C GLU A 81 -6.69 -5.85 13.49
N LYS A 82 -6.49 -6.91 14.26
CA LYS A 82 -5.67 -6.92 15.48
C LYS A 82 -4.20 -6.70 15.21
N ASP A 83 -3.75 -6.95 13.97
CA ASP A 83 -2.37 -6.78 13.57
C ASP A 83 -2.08 -5.35 13.09
N ILE A 84 -3.12 -4.55 12.87
CA ILE A 84 -2.96 -3.12 12.56
C ILE A 84 -2.56 -2.36 13.83
N ILE A 85 -1.33 -1.85 13.83
CA ILE A 85 -0.77 -1.05 14.92
C ILE A 85 -1.48 0.30 14.99
N HIS A 86 -1.57 0.96 13.85
CA HIS A 86 -2.32 2.20 13.70
C HIS A 86 -2.67 2.47 12.24
N LYS A 87 -3.86 3.08 12.01
CA LYS A 87 -4.32 3.50 10.69
C LYS A 87 -5.01 4.86 10.78
N VAL A 88 -4.85 5.70 9.77
CA VAL A 88 -5.45 7.03 9.69
C VAL A 88 -5.59 7.50 8.25
N THR A 89 -6.69 8.19 7.94
CA THR A 89 -6.76 9.14 6.82
C THR A 89 -6.60 10.53 7.41
N PHE A 90 -5.62 11.28 6.94
CA PHE A 90 -5.30 12.59 7.49
C PHE A 90 -6.41 13.59 7.19
N ASP A 91 -6.74 14.41 8.18
CA ASP A 91 -7.73 15.49 8.05
C ASP A 91 -7.28 16.50 6.97
N SER A 92 -8.24 17.14 6.31
CA SER A 92 -7.95 18.19 5.32
C SER A 92 -7.29 19.45 5.92
N ARG A 93 -7.43 19.65 7.23
CA ARG A 93 -6.85 20.80 7.95
C ARG A 93 -5.43 20.49 8.39
N PRO A 94 -4.43 21.27 7.97
CA PRO A 94 -3.00 21.00 8.25
C PRO A 94 -2.67 20.87 9.74
N SER A 95 -3.31 21.64 10.62
CA SER A 95 -3.09 21.57 12.07
C SER A 95 -3.54 20.24 12.66
N MET A 96 -4.67 19.70 12.19
CA MET A 96 -5.18 18.40 12.60
C MET A 96 -4.29 17.28 12.06
N THR A 97 -3.88 17.36 10.80
CA THR A 97 -2.94 16.43 10.18
C THR A 97 -1.64 16.36 10.99
N THR A 98 -1.07 17.50 11.39
CA THR A 98 0.14 17.54 12.20
C THR A 98 -0.05 16.82 13.54
N ASN A 99 -1.19 17.00 14.20
CA ASN A 99 -1.50 16.30 15.44
C ASN A 99 -1.67 14.79 15.22
N GLN A 100 -2.40 14.38 14.16
CA GLN A 100 -2.58 12.98 13.80
C GLN A 100 -1.25 12.28 13.53
N LYS A 101 -0.32 12.93 12.80
CA LYS A 101 1.02 12.39 12.54
C LYS A 101 1.82 12.17 13.84
N ARG A 102 1.73 13.09 14.79
CA ARG A 102 2.40 12.94 16.09
C ARG A 102 1.83 11.76 16.89
N VAL A 103 0.48 11.62 16.91
CA VAL A 103 -0.17 10.47 17.56
C VAL A 103 0.22 9.17 16.89
N PHE A 104 0.30 9.16 15.55
CA PHE A 104 0.73 8.00 14.77
C PHE A 104 2.15 7.57 15.16
N ALA A 105 3.10 8.51 15.13
CA ALA A 105 4.49 8.24 15.49
C ALA A 105 4.61 7.68 16.92
N GLN A 106 3.84 8.22 17.88
CA GLN A 106 3.82 7.72 19.26
C GLN A 106 3.30 6.29 19.34
N LYS A 107 2.22 5.94 18.62
CA LYS A 107 1.66 4.58 18.60
C LYS A 107 2.66 3.57 18.06
N VAL A 108 3.39 3.93 17.01
CA VAL A 108 4.45 3.07 16.45
C VAL A 108 5.62 2.92 17.43
N ASP A 109 6.04 4.00 18.08
CA ASP A 109 7.12 3.98 19.09
C ASP A 109 6.74 3.07 20.28
N ASP A 110 5.51 3.18 20.79
CA ASP A 110 4.99 2.35 21.87
C ASP A 110 4.96 0.87 21.47
N PHE A 111 4.54 0.58 20.22
CA PHE A 111 4.55 -0.77 19.69
C PHE A 111 5.97 -1.35 19.63
N ILE A 112 6.92 -0.63 19.02
CA ILE A 112 8.31 -1.10 18.86
C ILE A 112 8.97 -1.38 20.20
N LYS A 113 8.68 -0.58 21.23
CA LYS A 113 9.20 -0.80 22.60
C LYS A 113 8.64 -2.04 23.28
N GLY A 114 7.42 -2.44 22.91
CA GLY A 114 6.69 -3.54 23.54
C GLY A 114 6.55 -4.80 22.72
N VAL A 115 7.01 -4.80 21.45
CA VAL A 115 6.82 -5.91 20.53
C VAL A 115 7.50 -7.19 21.02
N LYS A 116 6.78 -8.30 20.90
CA LYS A 116 7.33 -9.64 21.10
C LYS A 116 7.53 -10.28 19.74
N SER A 117 8.61 -11.05 19.60
CA SER A 117 8.89 -11.78 18.38
C SER A 117 7.78 -12.79 18.06
N SER A 118 7.40 -12.82 16.78
CA SER A 118 6.50 -13.85 16.23
C SER A 118 7.30 -15.11 15.85
N PRO A 119 6.74 -16.31 16.05
CA PRO A 119 7.33 -17.55 15.54
C PRO A 119 7.03 -17.80 14.06
N TYR A 120 6.11 -17.05 13.46
CA TYR A 120 5.67 -17.22 12.08
C TYR A 120 5.59 -15.87 11.37
N THR A 121 5.63 -15.93 10.03
CA THR A 121 5.67 -14.75 9.15
C THR A 121 4.69 -14.96 8.00
N ASP A 122 3.45 -14.43 8.15
CA ASP A 122 2.38 -14.53 7.13
C ASP A 122 2.35 -13.26 6.27
N ILE A 123 3.29 -13.15 5.33
CA ILE A 123 3.42 -11.99 4.43
C ILE A 123 2.22 -11.90 3.49
N SER A 124 1.80 -13.04 2.92
CA SER A 124 0.66 -13.09 1.97
C SER A 124 -0.63 -12.61 2.63
N GLY A 125 -0.89 -13.03 3.87
CA GLY A 125 -2.06 -12.56 4.64
C GLY A 125 -1.98 -11.07 4.93
N GLY A 126 -0.82 -10.56 5.34
CA GLY A 126 -0.61 -9.14 5.58
C GLY A 126 -0.78 -8.28 4.32
N MET A 127 -0.28 -8.74 3.17
CA MET A 127 -0.47 -8.04 1.88
C MET A 127 -1.94 -8.01 1.46
N LEU A 128 -2.68 -9.12 1.63
CA LEU A 128 -4.11 -9.15 1.32
C LEU A 128 -4.89 -8.15 2.18
N GLN A 129 -4.62 -8.08 3.48
CA GLN A 129 -5.20 -7.08 4.37
C GLN A 129 -4.85 -5.65 3.92
N GLY A 130 -3.60 -5.43 3.46
CA GLY A 130 -3.16 -4.15 2.93
C GLY A 130 -3.96 -3.73 1.69
N VAL A 131 -4.19 -4.65 0.76
CA VAL A 131 -5.01 -4.41 -0.44
C VAL A 131 -6.44 -4.03 -0.06
N GLU A 132 -7.08 -4.79 0.83
CA GLU A 132 -8.45 -4.50 1.30
C GLU A 132 -8.55 -3.12 1.94
N TRP A 133 -7.61 -2.78 2.83
CA TRP A 133 -7.59 -1.46 3.45
C TRP A 133 -7.37 -0.33 2.44
N LEU A 134 -6.53 -0.53 1.43
CA LEU A 134 -6.30 0.44 0.35
C LEU A 134 -7.56 0.61 -0.53
N ASP A 135 -8.33 -0.46 -0.76
CA ASP A 135 -9.61 -0.38 -1.44
C ASP A 135 -10.64 0.44 -0.65
N GLU A 136 -10.70 0.25 0.67
CA GLU A 136 -11.57 1.02 1.56
C GLU A 136 -11.18 2.51 1.62
N SER A 137 -9.88 2.82 1.62
CA SER A 137 -9.36 4.19 1.72
C SER A 137 -9.63 5.03 0.46
N LYS A 138 -9.92 4.39 -0.69
CA LYS A 138 -10.21 5.01 -2.00
C LYS A 138 -9.17 6.04 -2.44
N THR A 139 -7.91 5.80 -2.13
CA THR A 139 -6.80 6.67 -2.53
C THR A 139 -6.42 6.46 -3.99
N GLY A 140 -5.90 7.50 -4.64
CA GLY A 140 -5.53 7.44 -6.05
C GLY A 140 -4.25 6.66 -6.30
N LYS A 141 -3.22 6.87 -5.47
CA LYS A 141 -1.97 6.10 -5.49
C LYS A 141 -1.97 5.10 -4.34
N ARG A 142 -1.66 3.85 -4.63
CA ARG A 142 -1.75 2.72 -3.70
C ARG A 142 -0.38 2.10 -3.53
N ILE A 143 0.13 2.05 -2.30
CA ILE A 143 1.48 1.58 -2.01
C ILE A 143 1.43 0.61 -0.82
N ILE A 144 2.03 -0.57 -0.98
CA ILE A 144 2.31 -1.49 0.11
C ILE A 144 3.82 -1.54 0.31
N LEU A 145 4.27 -1.26 1.51
CA LEU A 145 5.67 -1.36 1.92
C LEU A 145 5.82 -2.60 2.81
N VAL A 146 6.75 -3.48 2.48
CA VAL A 146 7.00 -4.70 3.27
C VAL A 146 8.41 -4.63 3.84
N PHE A 147 8.52 -4.36 5.11
CA PHE A 147 9.78 -4.33 5.84
C PHE A 147 10.05 -5.73 6.43
N SER A 148 10.74 -6.58 5.65
CA SER A 148 10.97 -8.00 5.93
C SER A 148 12.14 -8.53 5.11
N ASP A 149 12.73 -9.67 5.50
CA ASP A 149 13.64 -10.46 4.65
C ASP A 149 12.92 -11.23 3.54
N MET A 150 11.58 -11.10 3.50
CA MET A 150 10.70 -11.73 2.52
C MET A 150 10.65 -13.26 2.60
N GLU A 151 11.06 -13.87 3.71
CA GLU A 151 10.85 -15.28 3.97
C GLU A 151 9.51 -15.48 4.66
N GLU A 152 8.59 -16.19 3.98
CA GLU A 152 7.27 -16.50 4.52
C GLU A 152 7.31 -17.84 5.25
N GLU A 153 7.03 -17.81 6.57
CA GLU A 153 6.93 -18.97 7.42
C GLU A 153 5.51 -19.10 7.99
N LEU A 154 4.76 -20.10 7.54
CA LEU A 154 3.39 -20.35 7.99
C LEU A 154 3.35 -21.50 8.99
N PRO A 155 2.36 -21.52 9.93
CA PRO A 155 2.11 -22.67 10.79
C PRO A 155 1.86 -23.93 9.97
N GLU A 156 2.23 -25.10 10.52
CA GLU A 156 2.00 -26.38 9.87
C GLU A 156 0.53 -26.57 9.45
N GLY A 157 0.33 -27.02 8.22
CA GLY A 157 -1.01 -27.20 7.63
C GLY A 157 -1.65 -25.91 7.06
N HIS A 158 -1.05 -24.75 7.24
CA HIS A 158 -1.52 -23.51 6.62
C HIS A 158 -0.87 -23.32 5.24
N LYS A 159 -1.67 -22.87 4.26
CA LYS A 159 -1.21 -22.53 2.92
C LYS A 159 -1.85 -21.21 2.48
N ARG A 160 -1.11 -20.41 1.74
CA ARG A 160 -1.57 -19.17 1.09
C ARG A 160 -1.58 -19.33 -0.43
N ASP A 161 -2.43 -20.28 -0.89
CA ASP A 161 -2.56 -20.64 -2.31
C ASP A 161 -3.72 -19.86 -2.94
N PHE A 162 -3.58 -18.55 -2.98
CA PHE A 162 -4.55 -17.65 -3.63
C PHE A 162 -3.82 -16.48 -4.30
N THR A 163 -4.43 -15.92 -5.34
CA THR A 163 -3.93 -14.70 -5.98
C THR A 163 -4.43 -13.47 -5.23
N ILE A 164 -3.51 -12.59 -4.82
CA ILE A 164 -3.86 -11.31 -4.19
C ILE A 164 -4.19 -10.32 -5.32
N PRO A 165 -5.39 -9.68 -5.31
CA PRO A 165 -5.77 -8.71 -6.35
C PRO A 165 -5.15 -7.34 -6.07
N PHE A 166 -3.89 -7.13 -6.42
CA PHE A 166 -3.16 -5.89 -6.13
C PHE A 166 -3.74 -4.64 -6.84
N ASN A 167 -4.39 -4.81 -8.00
CA ASN A 167 -5.15 -3.71 -8.65
C ASN A 167 -4.35 -2.40 -8.78
N ASN A 168 -3.24 -2.41 -9.50
CA ASN A 168 -2.30 -1.27 -9.65
C ASN A 168 -1.65 -0.79 -8.34
N THR A 169 -1.60 -1.61 -7.31
CA THR A 169 -0.85 -1.31 -6.09
C THR A 169 0.64 -1.47 -6.35
N HIS A 170 1.44 -0.49 -5.96
CA HIS A 170 2.90 -0.58 -5.97
C HIS A 170 3.37 -1.26 -4.68
N VAL A 171 4.04 -2.41 -4.80
CA VAL A 171 4.58 -3.18 -3.67
C VAL A 171 6.08 -3.01 -3.62
N VAL A 172 6.58 -2.52 -2.50
CA VAL A 172 8.01 -2.27 -2.29
C VAL A 172 8.50 -3.10 -1.10
N ALA A 173 9.42 -4.02 -1.37
CA ALA A 173 10.15 -4.73 -0.32
C ALA A 173 11.29 -3.85 0.19
N LEU A 174 11.34 -3.63 1.51
CA LEU A 174 12.28 -2.74 2.17
C LEU A 174 13.24 -3.51 3.07
N ASN A 175 14.53 -3.16 2.99
CA ASN A 175 15.58 -3.71 3.87
C ASN A 175 15.61 -5.25 3.85
N VAL A 176 15.50 -5.84 2.65
CA VAL A 176 15.54 -7.30 2.49
C VAL A 176 16.94 -7.79 2.82
N THR A 177 17.10 -8.31 4.04
CA THR A 177 18.39 -8.84 4.51
C THR A 177 18.64 -10.24 3.97
N LYS A 178 19.93 -10.57 3.81
CA LYS A 178 20.31 -11.92 3.43
C LYS A 178 20.20 -12.85 4.63
N LEU A 179 19.62 -14.02 4.39
CA LEU A 179 19.56 -15.11 5.34
C LEU A 179 20.91 -15.88 5.41
N ARG A 180 21.06 -16.74 6.40
CA ARG A 180 22.25 -17.60 6.49
C ARG A 180 22.34 -18.57 5.30
N SER A 181 21.22 -19.06 4.80
CA SER A 181 21.14 -19.89 3.60
C SER A 181 21.64 -19.14 2.37
N ASP A 182 21.31 -17.86 2.22
CA ASP A 182 21.76 -17.02 1.10
C ASP A 182 23.28 -16.80 1.06
N ILE A 183 23.95 -16.98 2.22
CA ILE A 183 25.43 -16.95 2.28
C ILE A 183 26.02 -18.21 1.69
N VAL A 184 25.31 -19.34 1.83
CA VAL A 184 25.73 -20.65 1.29
C VAL A 184 25.37 -20.75 -0.20
N ASP A 185 24.15 -20.36 -0.57
CA ASP A 185 23.71 -20.27 -1.97
C ASP A 185 23.05 -18.93 -2.26
N PRO A 186 23.78 -17.97 -2.87
CA PRO A 186 23.23 -16.65 -3.19
C PRO A 186 22.04 -16.67 -4.16
N ARG A 187 21.77 -17.79 -4.85
CA ARG A 187 20.62 -17.93 -5.74
C ARG A 187 19.31 -17.96 -4.95
N GLU A 188 19.29 -18.51 -3.75
CA GLU A 188 18.10 -18.58 -2.89
C GLU A 188 17.52 -17.18 -2.62
N TYR A 189 18.39 -16.18 -2.40
CA TYR A 189 17.97 -14.79 -2.25
C TYR A 189 17.25 -14.25 -3.50
N MET A 190 17.84 -14.48 -4.68
CA MET A 190 17.26 -13.99 -5.94
C MET A 190 15.98 -14.72 -6.29
N ASP A 191 15.92 -16.03 -6.05
CA ASP A 191 14.74 -16.87 -6.29
C ASP A 191 13.59 -16.43 -5.39
N ARG A 192 13.83 -16.15 -4.12
CA ARG A 192 12.84 -15.63 -3.17
C ARG A 192 12.23 -14.31 -3.66
N LEU A 193 13.06 -13.36 -4.08
CA LEU A 193 12.59 -12.08 -4.63
C LEU A 193 11.81 -12.26 -5.93
N SER A 194 12.26 -13.14 -6.82
CA SER A 194 11.60 -13.45 -8.08
C SER A 194 10.22 -14.08 -7.88
N VAL A 195 10.05 -14.92 -6.87
CA VAL A 195 8.76 -15.51 -6.50
C VAL A 195 7.78 -14.42 -6.05
N TRP A 196 8.22 -13.49 -5.22
CA TRP A 196 7.37 -12.38 -4.77
C TRP A 196 7.01 -11.44 -5.92
N GLN A 197 7.97 -11.09 -6.78
CA GLN A 197 7.71 -10.31 -7.98
C GLN A 197 6.63 -10.96 -8.84
N ALA A 198 6.77 -12.26 -9.15
CA ALA A 198 5.78 -12.97 -9.94
C ALA A 198 4.39 -13.00 -9.30
N LYS A 199 4.29 -13.17 -7.98
CA LYS A 199 3.02 -13.12 -7.22
C LYS A 199 2.35 -11.73 -7.34
N VAL A 200 3.12 -10.66 -7.18
CA VAL A 200 2.61 -9.28 -7.24
C VAL A 200 2.15 -8.92 -8.65
N GLU A 201 2.97 -9.22 -9.66
CA GLU A 201 2.64 -8.95 -11.07
C GLU A 201 1.42 -9.77 -11.55
N ALA A 202 1.31 -11.03 -11.13
CA ALA A 202 0.14 -11.87 -11.42
C ALA A 202 -1.17 -11.29 -10.84
N GLY A 203 -1.09 -10.56 -9.74
CA GLY A 203 -2.21 -9.84 -9.13
C GLY A 203 -2.46 -8.44 -9.71
N GLY A 204 -1.72 -8.03 -10.75
CA GLY A 204 -1.86 -6.71 -11.37
C GLY A 204 -1.19 -5.57 -10.60
N GLY A 205 -0.24 -5.86 -9.71
CA GLY A 205 0.60 -4.90 -9.02
C GLY A 205 1.93 -4.64 -9.74
N SER A 206 2.71 -3.71 -9.22
CA SER A 206 4.12 -3.49 -9.59
C SER A 206 5.03 -3.78 -8.39
N TRP A 207 6.24 -4.24 -8.66
CA TRP A 207 7.18 -4.69 -7.65
C TRP A 207 8.50 -3.93 -7.69
N GLU A 208 9.02 -3.59 -6.52
CA GLU A 208 10.33 -2.98 -6.36
C GLU A 208 11.01 -3.47 -5.08
N VAL A 209 12.36 -3.46 -5.04
CA VAL A 209 13.16 -3.78 -3.86
C VAL A 209 14.09 -2.61 -3.54
N ILE A 210 13.98 -2.07 -2.33
CA ILE A 210 14.83 -0.97 -1.86
C ILE A 210 15.56 -1.41 -0.58
N ASN A 211 16.85 -1.68 -0.71
CA ASN A 211 17.72 -2.03 0.41
C ASN A 211 18.54 -0.83 0.91
N ASP A 212 18.73 0.17 0.06
CA ASP A 212 19.36 1.43 0.43
C ASP A 212 18.29 2.43 0.85
N LEU A 213 18.20 2.66 2.16
CA LEU A 213 17.17 3.53 2.74
C LEU A 213 17.40 5.03 2.46
N ASP A 214 18.54 5.41 1.89
CA ASP A 214 18.80 6.78 1.43
C ASP A 214 17.99 7.11 0.15
N ASN A 215 17.50 6.08 -0.55
CA ASN A 215 16.73 6.21 -1.80
C ASN A 215 15.19 6.15 -1.58
N LEU A 216 14.71 6.42 -0.38
CA LEU A 216 13.27 6.43 -0.10
C LEU A 216 12.49 7.60 -0.75
N GLN A 217 13.18 8.52 -1.44
CA GLN A 217 12.55 9.73 -1.96
C GLN A 217 11.50 9.42 -3.03
N ASP A 218 11.72 8.38 -3.82
CA ASP A 218 10.90 8.06 -5.00
C ASP A 218 9.69 7.16 -4.67
N ILE A 219 9.63 6.58 -3.47
CA ILE A 219 8.51 5.67 -3.08
C ILE A 219 7.14 6.37 -3.16
N LEU A 220 7.09 7.65 -2.84
CA LEU A 220 5.84 8.40 -2.82
C LEU A 220 5.60 9.20 -4.12
N ASP A 221 6.55 9.27 -5.02
CA ASP A 221 6.47 9.96 -6.29
C ASP A 221 5.98 9.04 -7.39
#